data_54202adf7abdfc71e8deb4e3d4465950
#
_entry.id   54202adf7abdfc71e8deb4e3d4465950
#
_cell.length_a   1.000
_cell.length_b   1.000
_cell.length_c   1.000
_cell.angle_alpha   90.00
_cell.angle_beta   90.00
_cell.angle_gamma   90.00
#
_symmetry.space_group_name_H-M   'P 1'
#
loop_
_entity.id
_entity.type
_entity.pdbx_description
1 polymer ?
#
loop_
_entity_poly.entity_id
_entity_poly.type
_entity_poly.pdbx_seq_one_letter_code
_entity_poly.pdbx_strand_id
1 'polypeptide(L)'
;MADKLTREDVLAMCAAKFAGETADIWLNNADLSGLDLSECDLRFAHLREANLSAANLQRASLSGADLQMANLTLADLRNAQLYEANLGGADLSDANLTFAYLGRADLTGARLLGANMTMVDARKANLSLTDLRRTNLREAKLSRAILEVADLTDAKLASANLSMANAQNAKLVHANLNNADMHNVNLKGADLTQADTTGADLTGATMPDGSKHS
;
A
#
# COMPACT_ATOMS: atom_id res chain seq x y z
N MET A 1 27.28 -11.66 -15.59
CA MET A 1 26.26 -10.72 -15.09
C MET A 1 25.11 -10.84 -16.07
N ALA A 2 23.88 -11.10 -15.63
CA ALA A 2 22.75 -11.00 -16.53
C ALA A 2 22.66 -9.53 -16.99
N ASP A 3 22.44 -9.31 -18.28
CA ASP A 3 22.25 -7.95 -18.79
C ASP A 3 21.02 -7.34 -18.10
N LYS A 4 21.13 -6.05 -17.73
CA LYS A 4 20.00 -5.34 -17.11
C LYS A 4 18.89 -5.22 -18.16
N LEU A 5 17.67 -5.61 -17.79
CA LEU A 5 16.51 -5.48 -18.66
C LEU A 5 16.27 -4.01 -19.02
N THR A 6 15.87 -3.78 -20.27
CA THR A 6 15.44 -2.48 -20.75
C THR A 6 13.91 -2.36 -20.69
N ARG A 7 13.41 -1.14 -20.89
CA ARG A 7 11.95 -0.93 -21.04
C ARG A 7 11.40 -1.74 -22.23
N GLU A 8 12.12 -1.76 -23.33
CA GLU A 8 11.75 -2.47 -24.55
C GLU A 8 11.61 -3.97 -24.32
N ASP A 9 12.51 -4.57 -23.53
CA ASP A 9 12.42 -5.99 -23.16
C ASP A 9 11.12 -6.28 -22.38
N VAL A 10 10.78 -5.45 -21.40
CA VAL A 10 9.56 -5.60 -20.61
C VAL A 10 8.31 -5.39 -21.48
N LEU A 11 8.32 -4.37 -22.37
CA LEU A 11 7.21 -4.13 -23.28
C LEU A 11 7.01 -5.28 -24.26
N ALA A 12 8.10 -5.90 -24.75
CA ALA A 12 8.03 -7.09 -25.59
C ALA A 12 7.34 -8.27 -24.87
N MET A 13 7.67 -8.49 -23.58
CA MET A 13 6.99 -9.51 -22.74
C MET A 13 5.50 -9.20 -22.57
N CYS A 14 5.14 -7.93 -22.33
CA CYS A 14 3.75 -7.51 -22.23
C CYS A 14 3.00 -7.73 -23.55
N ALA A 15 3.63 -7.40 -24.69
CA ALA A 15 3.01 -7.57 -26.01
C ALA A 15 2.79 -9.06 -26.38
N ALA A 16 3.73 -9.94 -26.07
CA ALA A 16 3.60 -11.38 -26.27
C ALA A 16 2.41 -11.96 -25.50
N LYS A 17 2.17 -11.49 -24.27
CA LYS A 17 0.99 -11.88 -23.48
C LYS A 17 -0.33 -11.50 -24.17
N PHE A 18 -0.41 -10.33 -24.79
CA PHE A 18 -1.60 -9.88 -25.53
C PHE A 18 -1.85 -10.68 -26.82
N ALA A 19 -0.81 -11.17 -27.46
CA ALA A 19 -0.92 -11.97 -28.69
C ALA A 19 -1.50 -13.39 -28.45
N GLY A 20 -1.82 -13.73 -27.19
CA GLY A 20 -2.35 -15.07 -26.84
C GLY A 20 -1.26 -16.14 -26.76
N GLU A 21 -0.02 -15.77 -26.87
CA GLU A 21 1.10 -16.56 -26.46
C GLU A 21 1.05 -16.65 -24.92
N THR A 22 0.88 -17.84 -24.38
CA THR A 22 0.58 -18.11 -22.97
C THR A 22 1.77 -17.80 -22.03
N ALA A 23 2.50 -16.75 -22.27
CA ALA A 23 3.67 -16.41 -21.48
C ALA A 23 3.26 -15.51 -20.31
N ASP A 24 3.28 -16.07 -19.10
CA ASP A 24 3.33 -15.26 -17.89
C ASP A 24 4.58 -14.35 -17.94
N ILE A 25 4.45 -13.13 -17.40
CA ILE A 25 5.57 -12.18 -17.33
C ILE A 25 6.43 -12.57 -16.12
N TRP A 26 7.57 -13.19 -16.36
CA TRP A 26 8.48 -13.64 -15.32
C TRP A 26 9.64 -12.66 -15.13
N LEU A 27 9.54 -11.85 -14.07
CA LEU A 27 10.50 -10.81 -13.71
C LEU A 27 10.99 -10.97 -12.24
N ASN A 28 10.92 -12.20 -11.72
CA ASN A 28 11.42 -12.46 -10.36
C ASN A 28 12.93 -12.17 -10.30
N ASN A 29 13.33 -11.47 -9.21
CA ASN A 29 14.71 -11.04 -8.99
C ASN A 29 15.30 -10.13 -10.09
N ALA A 30 14.49 -9.63 -11.02
CA ALA A 30 14.95 -8.76 -12.10
C ALA A 30 15.38 -7.38 -11.55
N ASP A 31 16.43 -6.81 -12.14
CA ASP A 31 16.79 -5.40 -11.91
C ASP A 31 16.04 -4.51 -12.91
N LEU A 32 14.99 -3.88 -12.42
CA LEU A 32 14.12 -2.94 -13.14
C LEU A 32 14.27 -1.52 -12.57
N SER A 33 15.34 -1.27 -11.79
CA SER A 33 15.53 -0.02 -11.09
C SER A 33 15.65 1.17 -12.05
N GLY A 34 14.92 2.24 -11.73
CA GLY A 34 14.90 3.47 -12.52
C GLY A 34 14.26 3.36 -13.90
N LEU A 35 13.69 2.20 -14.28
CA LEU A 35 13.03 2.07 -15.57
C LEU A 35 11.72 2.86 -15.61
N ASP A 36 11.41 3.40 -16.79
CA ASP A 36 10.08 3.91 -17.09
C ASP A 36 9.17 2.76 -17.54
N LEU A 37 8.33 2.29 -16.60
CA LEU A 37 7.32 1.26 -16.81
C LEU A 37 5.91 1.85 -16.71
N SER A 38 5.80 3.17 -16.95
CA SER A 38 4.50 3.85 -16.92
C SER A 38 3.53 3.25 -17.93
N GLU A 39 2.27 3.12 -17.51
CA GLU A 39 1.17 2.58 -18.32
C GLU A 39 1.37 1.11 -18.80
N CYS A 40 2.44 0.41 -18.38
CA CYS A 40 2.67 -0.98 -18.75
C CYS A 40 1.60 -1.89 -18.15
N ASP A 41 1.20 -2.91 -18.91
CA ASP A 41 0.33 -3.97 -18.42
C ASP A 41 1.15 -5.11 -17.80
N LEU A 42 1.30 -5.03 -16.51
CA LEU A 42 2.01 -6.01 -15.67
C LEU A 42 1.03 -6.82 -14.80
N ARG A 43 -0.23 -6.93 -15.23
CA ARG A 43 -1.22 -7.73 -14.48
C ARG A 43 -0.77 -9.17 -14.36
N PHE A 44 -0.87 -9.71 -13.15
CA PHE A 44 -0.43 -11.08 -12.81
C PHE A 44 1.05 -11.36 -13.09
N ALA A 45 1.89 -10.35 -13.27
CA ALA A 45 3.32 -10.54 -13.45
C ALA A 45 3.98 -11.11 -12.18
N HIS A 46 4.98 -11.95 -12.36
CA HIS A 46 5.82 -12.49 -11.31
C HIS A 46 7.00 -11.55 -11.08
N LEU A 47 6.93 -10.75 -10.02
CA LEU A 47 7.89 -9.69 -9.67
C LEU A 47 8.50 -9.91 -8.27
N ARG A 48 8.49 -11.15 -7.77
CA ARG A 48 9.05 -11.45 -6.44
C ARG A 48 10.50 -11.05 -6.38
N GLU A 49 10.86 -10.34 -5.29
CA GLU A 49 12.22 -9.90 -5.05
C GLU A 49 12.82 -9.02 -6.18
N ALA A 50 11.98 -8.54 -7.11
CA ALA A 50 12.45 -7.64 -8.16
C ALA A 50 12.89 -6.29 -7.57
N ASN A 51 13.93 -5.71 -8.16
CA ASN A 51 14.37 -4.36 -7.84
C ASN A 51 13.67 -3.35 -8.74
N LEU A 52 12.66 -2.68 -8.24
CA LEU A 52 11.89 -1.62 -8.89
C LEU A 52 12.20 -0.25 -8.25
N SER A 53 13.34 -0.13 -7.55
CA SER A 53 13.69 1.13 -6.88
C SER A 53 13.76 2.29 -7.87
N ALA A 54 13.14 3.41 -7.50
CA ALA A 54 13.03 4.62 -8.33
C ALA A 54 12.41 4.39 -9.73
N ALA A 55 11.76 3.25 -9.98
CA ALA A 55 11.06 3.02 -11.24
C ALA A 55 9.83 3.93 -11.37
N ASN A 56 9.54 4.37 -12.60
CA ASN A 56 8.30 5.05 -12.92
C ASN A 56 7.22 3.99 -13.27
N LEU A 57 6.27 3.78 -12.37
CA LEU A 57 5.14 2.87 -12.52
C LEU A 57 3.81 3.63 -12.59
N GLN A 58 3.84 4.91 -12.96
CA GLN A 58 2.63 5.72 -13.05
C GLN A 58 1.61 5.05 -13.98
N ARG A 59 0.36 4.90 -13.49
CA ARG A 59 -0.74 4.27 -14.23
C ARG A 59 -0.47 2.84 -14.72
N ALA A 60 0.60 2.19 -14.27
CA ALA A 60 0.84 0.80 -14.61
C ALA A 60 -0.28 -0.10 -14.06
N SER A 61 -0.62 -1.13 -14.81
CA SER A 61 -1.57 -2.16 -14.38
C SER A 61 -0.83 -3.31 -13.72
N LEU A 62 -0.89 -3.39 -12.40
CA LEU A 62 -0.22 -4.40 -11.56
C LEU A 62 -1.25 -5.27 -10.81
N SER A 63 -2.51 -5.26 -11.24
CA SER A 63 -3.55 -6.04 -10.55
C SER A 63 -3.21 -7.52 -10.54
N GLY A 64 -3.28 -8.14 -9.35
CA GLY A 64 -2.93 -9.55 -9.15
C GLY A 64 -1.44 -9.87 -9.33
N ALA A 65 -0.56 -8.90 -9.51
CA ALA A 65 0.88 -9.15 -9.61
C ALA A 65 1.47 -9.65 -8.28
N ASP A 66 2.46 -10.52 -8.36
CA ASP A 66 3.23 -11.00 -7.20
C ASP A 66 4.50 -10.15 -7.03
N LEU A 67 4.43 -9.20 -6.11
CA LEU A 67 5.49 -8.26 -5.74
C LEU A 67 6.09 -8.58 -4.36
N GLN A 68 5.93 -9.83 -3.87
CA GLN A 68 6.47 -10.19 -2.56
C GLN A 68 7.96 -9.88 -2.46
N MET A 69 8.36 -9.23 -1.36
CA MET A 69 9.75 -8.88 -1.07
C MET A 69 10.40 -7.98 -2.14
N ALA A 70 9.63 -7.41 -3.08
CA ALA A 70 10.16 -6.49 -4.08
C ALA A 70 10.67 -5.19 -3.44
N ASN A 71 11.70 -4.62 -4.02
CA ASN A 71 12.19 -3.29 -3.65
C ASN A 71 11.53 -2.22 -4.53
N LEU A 72 10.63 -1.45 -3.97
CA LEU A 72 9.89 -0.35 -4.60
C LEU A 72 10.27 1.01 -3.96
N THR A 73 11.44 1.09 -3.30
CA THR A 73 11.87 2.33 -2.65
C THR A 73 11.94 3.48 -3.66
N LEU A 74 11.40 4.66 -3.29
CA LEU A 74 11.36 5.84 -4.16
C LEU A 74 10.60 5.65 -5.49
N ALA A 75 9.91 4.53 -5.70
CA ALA A 75 9.15 4.29 -6.93
C ALA A 75 7.97 5.26 -7.05
N ASP A 76 7.66 5.64 -8.29
CA ASP A 76 6.49 6.44 -8.60
C ASP A 76 5.32 5.55 -9.05
N LEU A 77 4.39 5.30 -8.15
CA LEU A 77 3.21 4.46 -8.33
C LEU A 77 1.93 5.28 -8.46
N ARG A 78 2.01 6.56 -8.82
CA ARG A 78 0.82 7.41 -8.93
C ARG A 78 -0.20 6.84 -9.90
N ASN A 79 -1.46 6.71 -9.43
CA ASN A 79 -2.56 6.13 -10.19
C ASN A 79 -2.34 4.66 -10.63
N ALA A 80 -1.36 3.95 -10.12
CA ALA A 80 -1.14 2.54 -10.45
C ALA A 80 -2.29 1.67 -9.96
N GLN A 81 -2.59 0.61 -10.71
CA GLN A 81 -3.64 -0.37 -10.40
C GLN A 81 -3.02 -1.59 -9.72
N LEU A 82 -3.17 -1.70 -8.41
CA LEU A 82 -2.59 -2.78 -7.59
C LEU A 82 -3.70 -3.62 -6.92
N TYR A 83 -4.89 -3.65 -7.52
CA TYR A 83 -6.00 -4.41 -6.98
C TYR A 83 -5.63 -5.89 -6.84
N GLU A 84 -5.82 -6.47 -5.64
CA GLU A 84 -5.46 -7.85 -5.31
C GLU A 84 -3.97 -8.21 -5.56
N ALA A 85 -3.07 -7.23 -5.68
CA ALA A 85 -1.63 -7.49 -5.78
C ALA A 85 -1.07 -8.00 -4.45
N ASN A 86 -0.05 -8.84 -4.53
CA ASN A 86 0.67 -9.36 -3.38
C ASN A 86 1.97 -8.58 -3.17
N LEU A 87 2.01 -7.72 -2.16
CA LEU A 87 3.13 -6.87 -1.76
C LEU A 87 3.71 -7.30 -0.39
N GLY A 88 3.47 -8.54 0.02
CA GLY A 88 3.93 -9.05 1.32
C GLY A 88 5.43 -8.86 1.51
N GLY A 89 5.83 -8.15 2.56
CA GLY A 89 7.23 -7.85 2.87
C GLY A 89 7.95 -6.92 1.89
N ALA A 90 7.27 -6.34 0.90
CA ALA A 90 7.88 -5.40 -0.04
C ALA A 90 8.35 -4.10 0.66
N ASP A 91 9.39 -3.47 0.14
CA ASP A 91 9.86 -2.16 0.62
C ASP A 91 9.39 -1.05 -0.33
N LEU A 92 8.43 -0.25 0.14
CA LEU A 92 7.86 0.91 -0.53
C LEU A 92 8.26 2.22 0.20
N SER A 93 9.37 2.20 0.94
CA SER A 93 9.81 3.40 1.68
C SER A 93 10.01 4.57 0.71
N ASP A 94 9.47 5.74 1.10
CA ASP A 94 9.48 6.98 0.31
C ASP A 94 8.86 6.89 -1.09
N ALA A 95 8.14 5.80 -1.40
CA ALA A 95 7.42 5.68 -2.67
C ALA A 95 6.22 6.64 -2.75
N ASN A 96 5.84 7.01 -3.97
CA ASN A 96 4.66 7.83 -4.24
C ASN A 96 3.50 7.00 -4.76
N LEU A 97 2.51 6.71 -3.91
CA LEU A 97 1.30 5.96 -4.22
C LEU A 97 0.05 6.87 -4.32
N THR A 98 0.22 8.17 -4.56
CA THR A 98 -0.90 9.09 -4.65
C THR A 98 -1.92 8.61 -5.68
N PHE A 99 -3.20 8.50 -5.29
CA PHE A 99 -4.29 7.97 -6.10
C PHE A 99 -4.12 6.51 -6.58
N ALA A 100 -3.20 5.74 -6.03
CA ALA A 100 -3.08 4.32 -6.39
C ALA A 100 -4.29 3.51 -5.89
N TYR A 101 -4.57 2.40 -6.55
CA TYR A 101 -5.68 1.49 -6.24
C TYR A 101 -5.14 0.18 -5.66
N LEU A 102 -5.16 0.07 -4.33
CA LEU A 102 -4.68 -1.06 -3.54
C LEU A 102 -5.83 -1.91 -2.96
N GLY A 103 -7.03 -1.80 -3.51
CA GLY A 103 -8.17 -2.54 -2.99
C GLY A 103 -7.88 -4.04 -2.89
N ARG A 104 -8.08 -4.65 -1.70
CA ARG A 104 -7.78 -6.06 -1.40
C ARG A 104 -6.32 -6.50 -1.62
N ALA A 105 -5.38 -5.60 -1.83
CA ALA A 105 -3.97 -5.96 -1.91
C ALA A 105 -3.48 -6.52 -0.56
N ASP A 106 -2.52 -7.43 -0.61
CA ASP A 106 -1.83 -7.92 0.57
C ASP A 106 -0.49 -7.19 0.72
N LEU A 107 -0.39 -6.36 1.77
CA LEU A 107 0.82 -5.64 2.15
C LEU A 107 1.38 -6.15 3.48
N THR A 108 1.02 -7.37 3.90
CA THR A 108 1.44 -7.88 5.21
C THR A 108 2.95 -7.74 5.40
N GLY A 109 3.36 -7.05 6.47
CA GLY A 109 4.76 -6.85 6.81
C GLY A 109 5.54 -5.94 5.85
N ALA A 110 4.87 -5.28 4.90
CA ALA A 110 5.51 -4.33 3.99
C ALA A 110 6.04 -3.09 4.73
N ARG A 111 7.05 -2.43 4.18
CA ARG A 111 7.61 -1.18 4.68
C ARG A 111 7.14 -0.03 3.81
N LEU A 112 6.49 0.94 4.42
CA LEU A 112 5.96 2.14 3.76
C LEU A 112 6.45 3.43 4.46
N LEU A 113 7.60 3.34 5.15
CA LEU A 113 8.15 4.47 5.90
C LEU A 113 8.24 5.71 4.99
N GLY A 114 7.58 6.81 5.40
CA GLY A 114 7.62 8.06 4.65
C GLY A 114 6.87 8.08 3.31
N ALA A 115 6.26 6.98 2.90
CA ALA A 115 5.54 6.90 1.62
C ALA A 115 4.41 7.93 1.52
N ASN A 116 4.16 8.43 0.31
CA ASN A 116 3.01 9.27 0.04
C ASN A 116 1.83 8.43 -0.48
N MET A 117 0.82 8.24 0.35
CA MET A 117 -0.41 7.48 0.07
C MET A 117 -1.64 8.40 0.06
N THR A 118 -1.46 9.69 -0.28
CA THR A 118 -2.58 10.64 -0.34
C THR A 118 -3.65 10.14 -1.30
N MET A 119 -4.91 10.13 -0.84
CA MET A 119 -6.09 9.68 -1.61
C MET A 119 -5.96 8.26 -2.20
N VAL A 120 -5.11 7.42 -1.63
CA VAL A 120 -5.01 6.00 -2.01
C VAL A 120 -6.35 5.30 -1.76
N ASP A 121 -6.72 4.38 -2.64
CA ASP A 121 -7.84 3.47 -2.39
C ASP A 121 -7.31 2.09 -1.94
N ALA A 122 -7.24 1.88 -0.63
CA ALA A 122 -6.78 0.66 0.00
C ALA A 122 -7.92 -0.06 0.76
N ARG A 123 -9.15 0.04 0.25
CA ARG A 123 -10.29 -0.61 0.87
C ARG A 123 -10.12 -2.12 0.90
N LYS A 124 -10.33 -2.70 2.10
CA LYS A 124 -10.16 -4.15 2.36
C LYS A 124 -8.74 -4.67 2.11
N ALA A 125 -7.75 -3.80 1.97
CA ALA A 125 -6.34 -4.22 1.90
C ALA A 125 -5.89 -4.81 3.24
N ASN A 126 -4.96 -5.74 3.20
CA ASN A 126 -4.29 -6.26 4.38
C ASN A 126 -2.99 -5.48 4.60
N LEU A 127 -2.98 -4.65 5.62
CA LEU A 127 -1.86 -3.83 6.07
C LEU A 127 -1.35 -4.31 7.45
N SER A 128 -1.58 -5.57 7.81
CA SER A 128 -1.12 -6.10 9.10
C SER A 128 0.41 -6.09 9.17
N LEU A 129 0.95 -5.78 10.36
CA LEU A 129 2.39 -5.79 10.62
C LEU A 129 3.20 -4.80 9.75
N THR A 130 2.56 -3.86 9.06
CA THR A 130 3.24 -2.89 8.20
C THR A 130 3.94 -1.79 9.00
N ASP A 131 5.04 -1.30 8.46
CA ASP A 131 5.67 -0.06 8.91
C ASP A 131 5.11 1.13 8.11
N LEU A 132 4.14 1.82 8.67
CA LEU A 132 3.46 2.99 8.09
C LEU A 132 3.92 4.30 8.77
N ARG A 133 5.06 4.28 9.45
CA ARG A 133 5.55 5.47 10.15
C ARG A 133 5.78 6.63 9.19
N ARG A 134 5.33 7.83 9.61
CA ARG A 134 5.46 9.08 8.84
C ARG A 134 4.80 9.06 7.45
N THR A 135 3.98 8.06 7.15
CA THR A 135 3.24 8.02 5.87
C THR A 135 2.25 9.17 5.77
N ASN A 136 2.04 9.63 4.55
CA ASN A 136 0.97 10.57 4.25
C ASN A 136 -0.25 9.81 3.71
N LEU A 137 -1.24 9.59 4.58
CA LEU A 137 -2.50 8.89 4.30
C LEU A 137 -3.70 9.85 4.28
N ARG A 138 -3.48 11.14 4.01
CA ARG A 138 -4.57 12.11 3.94
C ARG A 138 -5.60 11.69 2.90
N GLU A 139 -6.89 11.74 3.30
CA GLU A 139 -8.02 11.38 2.44
C GLU A 139 -7.95 9.95 1.89
N ALA A 140 -7.11 9.09 2.47
CA ALA A 140 -7.01 7.69 2.07
C ALA A 140 -8.31 6.93 2.37
N LYS A 141 -8.69 6.03 1.47
CA LYS A 141 -9.83 5.13 1.65
C LYS A 141 -9.34 3.81 2.22
N LEU A 142 -9.46 3.64 3.53
CA LEU A 142 -9.02 2.47 4.30
C LEU A 142 -10.19 1.68 4.88
N SER A 143 -11.42 1.92 4.40
CA SER A 143 -12.56 1.24 4.98
C SER A 143 -12.43 -0.28 4.89
N ARG A 144 -12.66 -0.96 6.03
CA ARG A 144 -12.50 -2.40 6.20
C ARG A 144 -11.07 -2.92 5.94
N ALA A 145 -10.06 -2.06 5.92
CA ALA A 145 -8.67 -2.50 5.87
C ALA A 145 -8.28 -3.21 7.18
N ILE A 146 -7.32 -4.11 7.10
CA ILE A 146 -6.75 -4.79 8.26
C ILE A 146 -5.42 -4.10 8.56
N LEU A 147 -5.31 -3.48 9.73
CA LEU A 147 -4.16 -2.73 10.23
C LEU A 147 -3.65 -3.35 11.54
N GLU A 148 -3.89 -4.64 11.75
CA GLU A 148 -3.46 -5.32 12.99
C GLU A 148 -1.96 -5.20 13.19
N VAL A 149 -1.56 -4.71 14.37
CA VAL A 149 -0.14 -4.54 14.77
C VAL A 149 0.65 -3.62 13.81
N ALA A 150 -0.01 -2.86 12.95
CA ALA A 150 0.65 -1.89 12.09
C ALA A 150 1.23 -0.73 12.91
N ASP A 151 2.37 -0.19 12.48
CA ASP A 151 2.98 0.99 13.10
C ASP A 151 2.68 2.25 12.25
N LEU A 152 1.73 3.06 12.73
CA LEU A 152 1.31 4.33 12.14
C LEU A 152 1.84 5.54 12.94
N THR A 153 2.95 5.37 13.68
CA THR A 153 3.55 6.47 14.44
C THR A 153 3.88 7.64 13.51
N ASP A 154 3.47 8.86 13.91
CA ASP A 154 3.62 10.09 13.13
C ASP A 154 2.90 10.09 11.75
N ALA A 155 2.02 9.15 11.48
CA ALA A 155 1.28 9.09 10.21
C ALA A 155 0.26 10.23 10.10
N LYS A 156 0.04 10.72 8.87
CA LYS A 156 -0.91 11.79 8.56
C LYS A 156 -2.19 11.18 7.96
N LEU A 157 -3.22 11.03 8.76
CA LEU A 157 -4.50 10.39 8.42
C LEU A 157 -5.67 11.39 8.38
N ALA A 158 -5.37 12.69 8.29
CA ALA A 158 -6.45 13.70 8.28
C ALA A 158 -7.44 13.43 7.15
N SER A 159 -8.74 13.42 7.49
CA SER A 159 -9.86 13.11 6.59
C SER A 159 -9.81 11.72 5.94
N ALA A 160 -9.00 10.80 6.46
CA ALA A 160 -9.00 9.42 5.97
C ALA A 160 -10.28 8.67 6.40
N ASN A 161 -10.73 7.74 5.56
CA ASN A 161 -11.83 6.85 5.91
C ASN A 161 -11.29 5.50 6.41
N LEU A 162 -11.35 5.28 7.72
CA LEU A 162 -10.99 4.03 8.42
C LEU A 162 -12.24 3.26 8.89
N SER A 163 -13.41 3.59 8.36
CA SER A 163 -14.65 2.97 8.81
C SER A 163 -14.60 1.44 8.77
N MET A 164 -15.01 0.79 9.86
CA MET A 164 -14.98 -0.67 10.01
C MET A 164 -13.57 -1.29 9.83
N ALA A 165 -12.49 -0.52 9.84
CA ALA A 165 -11.14 -1.07 9.79
C ALA A 165 -10.80 -1.81 11.09
N ASN A 166 -9.93 -2.81 10.97
CA ASN A 166 -9.39 -3.53 12.12
C ASN A 166 -7.98 -3.02 12.42
N ALA A 167 -7.85 -2.18 13.43
CA ALA A 167 -6.59 -1.60 13.90
C ALA A 167 -6.22 -2.13 15.31
N GLN A 168 -6.52 -3.41 15.60
CA GLN A 168 -6.15 -4.02 16.87
C GLN A 168 -4.65 -3.98 17.06
N ASN A 169 -4.24 -3.57 18.27
CA ASN A 169 -2.84 -3.47 18.67
C ASN A 169 -1.97 -2.58 17.75
N ALA A 170 -2.58 -1.76 16.89
CA ALA A 170 -1.85 -0.81 16.05
C ALA A 170 -1.23 0.31 16.90
N LYS A 171 -0.09 0.85 16.46
CA LYS A 171 0.52 2.03 17.04
C LYS A 171 0.11 3.26 16.25
N LEU A 172 -0.62 4.16 16.89
CA LEU A 172 -1.09 5.44 16.33
C LEU A 172 -0.49 6.63 17.10
N VAL A 173 0.68 6.42 17.71
CA VAL A 173 1.36 7.45 18.51
C VAL A 173 1.64 8.68 17.66
N HIS A 174 1.23 9.87 18.12
CA HIS A 174 1.32 11.15 17.41
C HIS A 174 0.63 11.18 16.03
N ALA A 175 -0.18 10.19 15.68
CA ALA A 175 -0.90 10.19 14.40
C ALA A 175 -1.87 11.36 14.32
N ASN A 176 -1.95 11.99 13.16
CA ASN A 176 -2.96 13.02 12.88
C ASN A 176 -4.20 12.38 12.25
N LEU A 177 -5.26 12.22 13.03
CA LEU A 177 -6.56 11.65 12.65
C LEU A 177 -7.66 12.71 12.53
N ASN A 178 -7.30 14.00 12.37
CA ASN A 178 -8.28 15.08 12.31
C ASN A 178 -9.33 14.82 11.24
N ASN A 179 -10.61 14.91 11.64
CA ASN A 179 -11.76 14.68 10.77
C ASN A 179 -11.78 13.31 10.09
N ALA A 180 -11.06 12.31 10.60
CA ALA A 180 -11.10 10.96 10.07
C ALA A 180 -12.45 10.30 10.35
N ASP A 181 -12.97 9.55 9.38
CA ASP A 181 -14.09 8.67 9.56
C ASP A 181 -13.61 7.34 10.17
N MET A 182 -13.87 7.13 11.45
CA MET A 182 -13.47 5.96 12.23
C MET A 182 -14.70 5.19 12.79
N HIS A 183 -15.88 5.39 12.21
CA HIS A 183 -17.06 4.72 12.72
C HIS A 183 -16.90 3.19 12.66
N ASN A 184 -17.29 2.53 13.74
CA ASN A 184 -17.15 1.08 13.91
C ASN A 184 -15.70 0.53 13.75
N VAL A 185 -14.67 1.37 13.82
CA VAL A 185 -13.26 0.91 13.82
C VAL A 185 -13.00 0.04 15.07
N ASN A 186 -12.15 -0.95 14.93
CA ASN A 186 -11.67 -1.75 16.05
C ASN A 186 -10.26 -1.30 16.47
N LEU A 187 -10.16 -0.57 17.57
CA LEU A 187 -8.92 -0.07 18.16
C LEU A 187 -8.48 -0.85 19.42
N LYS A 188 -9.05 -2.03 19.66
CA LYS A 188 -8.74 -2.78 20.88
C LYS A 188 -7.22 -2.99 21.01
N GLY A 189 -6.63 -2.55 22.13
CA GLY A 189 -5.21 -2.64 22.41
C GLY A 189 -4.34 -1.67 21.59
N ALA A 190 -4.92 -0.80 20.76
CA ALA A 190 -4.16 0.19 20.02
C ALA A 190 -3.58 1.28 20.94
N ASP A 191 -2.41 1.82 20.56
CA ASP A 191 -1.76 2.93 21.25
C ASP A 191 -2.06 4.25 20.51
N LEU A 192 -2.92 5.09 21.11
CA LEU A 192 -3.30 6.42 20.62
C LEU A 192 -2.59 7.54 21.38
N THR A 193 -1.45 7.27 22.02
CA THR A 193 -0.72 8.29 22.79
C THR A 193 -0.43 9.49 21.93
N GLN A 194 -0.90 10.68 22.38
CA GLN A 194 -0.76 11.95 21.68
C GLN A 194 -1.30 11.96 20.23
N ALA A 195 -2.14 11.03 19.84
CA ALA A 195 -2.85 11.10 18.57
C ALA A 195 -3.85 12.27 18.58
N ASP A 196 -3.93 12.99 17.47
CA ASP A 196 -4.92 14.07 17.31
C ASP A 196 -6.17 13.54 16.62
N THR A 197 -7.22 13.32 17.40
CA THR A 197 -8.52 12.82 16.93
C THR A 197 -9.59 13.94 16.84
N THR A 198 -9.18 15.20 16.76
CA THR A 198 -10.11 16.34 16.69
C THR A 198 -11.05 16.18 15.50
N GLY A 199 -12.36 16.17 15.76
CA GLY A 199 -13.40 16.02 14.73
C GLY A 199 -13.50 14.63 14.10
N ALA A 200 -12.76 13.63 14.60
CA ALA A 200 -12.93 12.26 14.12
C ALA A 200 -14.27 11.66 14.54
N ASP A 201 -14.92 10.93 13.63
CA ASP A 201 -16.13 10.16 13.94
C ASP A 201 -15.76 8.78 14.49
N LEU A 202 -15.92 8.61 15.79
CA LEU A 202 -15.66 7.35 16.51
C LEU A 202 -16.94 6.57 16.83
N THR A 203 -18.08 6.95 16.28
CA THR A 203 -19.37 6.30 16.57
C THR A 203 -19.28 4.78 16.40
N GLY A 204 -19.63 4.03 17.45
CA GLY A 204 -19.58 2.57 17.46
C GLY A 204 -18.18 1.96 17.47
N ALA A 205 -17.11 2.77 17.55
CA ALA A 205 -15.72 2.26 17.61
C ALA A 205 -15.53 1.39 18.86
N THR A 206 -14.68 0.37 18.72
CA THR A 206 -14.13 -0.34 19.89
C THR A 206 -12.85 0.35 20.32
N MET A 207 -12.85 0.94 21.50
CA MET A 207 -11.73 1.72 22.03
C MET A 207 -10.58 0.81 22.50
N PRO A 208 -9.39 1.36 22.79
CA PRO A 208 -8.23 0.55 23.22
C PRO A 208 -8.49 -0.35 24.42
N ASP A 209 -9.28 0.07 25.37
CA ASP A 209 -9.66 -0.71 26.56
C ASP A 209 -10.74 -1.78 26.28
N GLY A 210 -11.26 -1.84 25.06
CA GLY A 210 -12.33 -2.73 24.62
C GLY A 210 -13.75 -2.17 24.81
N SER A 211 -13.90 -0.98 25.38
CA SER A 211 -15.21 -0.32 25.49
C SER A 211 -15.75 0.12 24.13
N LYS A 212 -17.06 0.36 24.04
CA LYS A 212 -17.69 0.93 22.84
C LYS A 212 -17.83 2.45 23.00
N HIS A 213 -17.41 3.16 21.97
CA HIS A 213 -17.69 4.59 21.85
C HIS A 213 -19.14 4.78 21.36
N SER A 214 -19.92 5.57 22.10
CA SER A 214 -21.35 5.84 21.82
C SER A 214 -21.53 6.93 20.77
#